data_b04c9947c6233603f50770795a320ff3
#
_entry.id   b04c9947c6233603f50770795a320ff3
#
_cell.length_a   1.000
_cell.length_b   1.000
_cell.length_c   1.000
_cell.angle_alpha   90.00
_cell.angle_beta   90.00
_cell.angle_gamma   90.00
#
_symmetry.space_group_name_H-M   'P 1'
#
loop_
_entity.id
_entity.type
_entity.pdbx_description
1 polymer ?
#
loop_
_entity_poly.entity_id
_entity_poly.type
_entity_poly.pdbx_seq_one_letter_code
_entity_poly.pdbx_strand_id
1 'polypeptide(L)'
;MNNKVFALIDCNAFYVSCERVFNPKLNNRPVVALSNNDGCIISRSKEAKALGIKMGVPLFKVKDIVEKENVFVFSSNYTLYADMSRRVMNIISYSSPHTEIYSIDEAFVELSSLSIDYEEYAHQLRKTILPVSYTHLTLPTKRIV
;
A
#
# COMPACT_ATOMS: atom_id res chain seq x y z
N MET A 1 20.81 -0.62 -28.15
CA MET A 1 20.82 -0.54 -26.68
C MET A 1 19.44 -0.98 -26.19
N ASN A 2 19.35 -2.09 -25.49
CA ASN A 2 18.07 -2.49 -24.90
C ASN A 2 17.78 -1.56 -23.73
N ASN A 3 16.85 -0.64 -23.94
CA ASN A 3 16.37 0.22 -22.84
C ASN A 3 15.58 -0.62 -21.85
N LYS A 4 16.11 -0.79 -20.65
CA LYS A 4 15.40 -1.47 -19.59
C LYS A 4 14.24 -0.59 -19.08
N VAL A 5 13.09 -1.21 -18.90
CA VAL A 5 11.88 -0.57 -18.36
C VAL A 5 11.59 -1.19 -17.00
N PHE A 6 11.46 -0.33 -16.00
CA PHE A 6 11.13 -0.75 -14.64
C PHE A 6 9.80 -0.14 -14.20
N ALA A 7 9.05 -0.91 -13.44
CA ALA A 7 7.90 -0.41 -12.68
C ALA A 7 8.26 -0.38 -11.20
N LEU A 8 7.90 0.71 -10.52
CA LEU A 8 7.81 0.76 -9.08
C LEU A 8 6.37 0.44 -8.69
N ILE A 9 6.19 -0.62 -7.93
CA ILE A 9 4.89 -1.04 -7.41
C ILE A 9 4.81 -0.60 -5.96
N ASP A 10 3.78 0.19 -5.64
CA ASP A 10 3.53 0.72 -4.29
C ASP A 10 2.12 0.32 -3.85
N CYS A 11 2.02 -0.21 -2.64
CA CYS A 11 0.76 -0.61 -2.03
C CYS A 11 0.15 0.58 -1.27
N ASN A 12 -0.86 1.21 -1.83
CA ASN A 12 -1.50 2.39 -1.25
C ASN A 12 -2.09 2.13 0.13
N ALA A 13 -1.76 2.99 1.09
CA ALA A 13 -2.25 2.92 2.48
C ALA A 13 -2.15 1.49 3.04
N PHE A 14 -0.98 0.89 2.92
CA PHE A 14 -0.77 -0.55 3.13
C PHE A 14 -1.23 -1.01 4.52
N TYR A 15 -0.82 -0.34 5.58
CA TYR A 15 -1.17 -0.76 6.94
C TYR A 15 -2.68 -0.68 7.21
N VAL A 16 -3.32 0.39 6.77
CA VAL A 16 -4.78 0.53 6.86
C VAL A 16 -5.48 -0.55 6.03
N SER A 17 -4.97 -0.86 4.86
CA SER A 17 -5.51 -1.93 4.00
C SER A 17 -5.41 -3.29 4.68
N CYS A 18 -4.30 -3.59 5.35
CA CYS A 18 -4.15 -4.82 6.14
C CYS A 18 -5.20 -4.94 7.25
N GLU A 19 -5.47 -3.85 7.97
CA GLU A 19 -6.51 -3.84 9.00
C GLU A 19 -7.91 -4.09 8.42
N ARG A 20 -8.19 -3.55 7.23
CA ARG A 20 -9.47 -3.74 6.53
C ARG A 20 -9.73 -5.18 6.08
N VAL A 21 -8.67 -5.94 5.77
CA VAL A 21 -8.80 -7.36 5.37
C VAL A 21 -9.54 -8.17 6.43
N PHE A 22 -9.24 -7.93 7.70
CA PHE A 22 -9.81 -8.67 8.82
C PHE A 22 -11.02 -8.00 9.46
N ASN A 23 -11.31 -6.77 9.06
CA ASN A 23 -12.44 -6.01 9.57
C ASN A 23 -13.14 -5.22 8.46
N PRO A 24 -14.06 -5.86 7.72
CA PRO A 24 -14.80 -5.20 6.63
C PRO A 24 -15.63 -3.98 7.05
N LYS A 25 -15.95 -3.84 8.34
CA LYS A 25 -16.65 -2.66 8.88
C LYS A 25 -15.86 -1.37 8.72
N LEU A 26 -14.55 -1.47 8.50
CA LEU A 26 -13.65 -0.34 8.24
C LEU A 26 -13.72 0.14 6.78
N ASN A 27 -14.37 -0.60 5.88
CA ASN A 27 -14.49 -0.20 4.48
C ASN A 27 -15.31 1.10 4.37
N ASN A 28 -14.83 2.02 3.54
CA ASN A 28 -15.40 3.35 3.35
C ASN A 28 -15.47 4.22 4.63
N ARG A 29 -14.69 3.87 5.64
CA ARG A 29 -14.57 4.66 6.86
C ARG A 29 -13.19 5.30 6.96
N PRO A 30 -13.06 6.46 7.63
CA PRO A 30 -11.76 7.04 7.90
C PRO A 30 -10.99 6.18 8.89
N VAL A 31 -9.81 5.70 8.47
CA VAL A 31 -8.95 4.82 9.26
C VAL A 31 -7.51 5.32 9.17
N VAL A 32 -6.81 5.29 10.29
CA VAL A 32 -5.38 5.61 10.37
C VAL A 32 -4.64 4.53 11.17
N ALA A 33 -3.38 4.32 10.84
CA ALA A 33 -2.46 3.52 11.62
C ALA A 33 -1.30 4.38 12.13
N LEU A 34 -0.91 4.13 13.37
CA LEU A 34 0.10 4.90 14.09
C LEU A 34 1.49 4.29 13.95
N SER A 35 2.51 5.11 14.18
CA SER A 35 3.89 4.68 14.31
C SER A 35 4.08 3.73 15.51
N ASN A 36 5.25 3.08 15.60
CA ASN A 36 5.54 2.07 16.61
C ASN A 36 5.34 2.55 18.07
N ASN A 37 5.51 3.84 18.32
CA ASN A 37 5.30 4.45 19.64
C ASN A 37 3.91 5.10 19.81
N ASP A 38 2.98 4.83 18.93
CA ASP A 38 1.64 5.45 18.87
C ASP A 38 1.64 6.99 18.75
N GLY A 39 2.78 7.58 18.38
CA GLY A 39 2.94 9.03 18.36
C GLY A 39 2.40 9.71 17.12
N CYS A 40 2.69 9.16 15.95
CA CYS A 40 2.42 9.79 14.65
C CYS A 40 1.60 8.90 13.72
N ILE A 41 0.82 9.53 12.84
CA ILE A 41 0.04 8.83 11.82
C ILE A 41 0.94 8.51 10.63
N ILE A 42 1.14 7.22 10.34
CA ILE A 42 2.00 6.74 9.27
C ILE A 42 1.24 6.07 8.10
N SER A 43 -0.03 5.76 8.28
CA SER A 43 -0.88 5.25 7.21
C SER A 43 -2.28 5.83 7.35
N ARG A 44 -2.91 6.17 6.21
CA ARG A 44 -4.22 6.84 6.19
C ARG A 44 -5.05 6.30 5.04
N SER A 45 -6.32 5.99 5.32
CA SER A 45 -7.29 5.74 4.25
C SER A 45 -7.56 7.00 3.42
N LYS A 46 -8.13 6.82 2.22
CA LYS A 46 -8.55 7.96 1.39
C LYS A 46 -9.56 8.85 2.11
N GLU A 47 -10.42 8.25 2.92
CA GLU A 47 -11.42 8.95 3.73
C GLU A 47 -10.75 9.83 4.81
N ALA A 48 -9.72 9.30 5.48
CA ALA A 48 -8.94 10.06 6.46
C ALA A 48 -8.14 11.20 5.80
N LYS A 49 -7.59 10.96 4.61
CA LYS A 49 -6.94 12.02 3.80
C LYS A 49 -7.91 13.14 3.45
N ALA A 50 -9.15 12.80 3.09
CA ALA A 50 -10.19 13.78 2.75
C ALA A 50 -10.57 14.68 3.94
N LEU A 51 -10.39 14.21 5.18
CA LEU A 51 -10.57 15.00 6.40
C LEU A 51 -9.40 15.96 6.69
N GLY A 52 -8.38 15.98 5.86
CA GLY A 52 -7.20 16.84 6.03
C GLY A 52 -6.13 16.27 6.97
N ILE A 53 -6.22 15.00 7.37
CA ILE A 53 -5.18 14.34 8.17
C ILE A 53 -3.94 14.12 7.32
N LYS A 54 -2.81 14.70 7.70
CA LYS A 54 -1.55 14.64 6.96
C LYS A 54 -0.67 13.49 7.42
N MET A 55 0.20 13.01 6.50
CA MET A 55 1.21 12.01 6.80
C MET A 55 2.19 12.53 7.86
N GLY A 56 2.52 11.66 8.83
CA GLY A 56 3.49 11.98 9.89
C GLY A 56 2.97 12.93 10.96
N VAL A 57 1.72 13.38 10.89
CA VAL A 57 1.17 14.28 11.90
C VAL A 57 1.09 13.56 13.25
N PRO A 58 1.50 14.21 14.35
CA PRO A 58 1.28 13.67 15.69
C PRO A 58 -0.21 13.50 15.97
N LEU A 59 -0.58 12.36 16.57
CA LEU A 59 -1.99 12.03 16.87
C LEU A 59 -2.67 13.13 17.69
N PHE A 60 -1.97 13.69 18.68
CA PHE A 60 -2.54 14.71 19.56
C PHE A 60 -2.98 15.99 18.83
N LYS A 61 -2.34 16.31 17.67
CA LYS A 61 -2.69 17.50 16.87
C LYS A 61 -3.98 17.35 16.07
N VAL A 62 -4.43 16.12 15.85
CA VAL A 62 -5.64 15.83 15.07
C VAL A 62 -6.73 15.16 15.91
N LYS A 63 -6.58 15.17 17.22
CA LYS A 63 -7.49 14.52 18.15
C LYS A 63 -8.94 15.00 17.97
N ASP A 64 -9.14 16.28 17.79
CA ASP A 64 -10.48 16.87 17.57
C ASP A 64 -11.14 16.32 16.30
N ILE A 65 -10.37 16.16 15.22
CA ILE A 65 -10.86 15.58 13.97
C ILE A 65 -11.20 14.10 14.19
N VAL A 66 -10.32 13.38 14.88
CA VAL A 66 -10.49 11.94 15.17
C VAL A 66 -11.79 11.70 15.95
N GLU A 67 -12.05 12.49 16.97
CA GLU A 67 -13.25 12.36 17.80
C GLU A 67 -14.51 12.80 17.04
N LYS A 68 -14.48 13.95 16.38
CA LYS A 68 -15.63 14.51 15.65
C LYS A 68 -16.06 13.63 14.49
N GLU A 69 -15.13 13.12 13.70
CA GLU A 69 -15.40 12.38 12.47
C GLU A 69 -15.37 10.86 12.68
N ASN A 70 -15.26 10.39 13.93
CA ASN A 70 -15.19 8.97 14.29
C ASN A 70 -14.14 8.21 13.47
N VAL A 71 -12.92 8.73 13.44
CA VAL A 71 -11.77 8.10 12.77
C VAL A 71 -11.32 6.88 13.56
N PHE A 72 -11.21 5.74 12.90
CA PHE A 72 -10.65 4.53 13.51
C PHE A 72 -9.13 4.65 13.57
N VAL A 73 -8.57 4.46 14.77
CA VAL A 73 -7.14 4.58 15.04
C VAL A 73 -6.59 3.24 15.48
N PHE A 74 -5.57 2.75 14.76
CA PHE A 74 -4.89 1.48 15.07
C PHE A 74 -3.44 1.73 15.41
N SER A 75 -2.96 1.05 16.44
CA SER A 75 -1.53 0.88 16.67
C SER A 75 -0.92 0.00 15.59
N SER A 76 0.36 0.16 15.30
CA SER A 76 1.06 -0.69 14.33
C SER A 76 1.05 -2.15 14.76
N ASN A 77 0.58 -3.02 13.85
CA ASN A 77 0.67 -4.47 13.98
C ASN A 77 1.67 -5.01 12.96
N TYR A 78 2.96 -4.87 13.27
CA TYR A 78 4.02 -5.26 12.33
C TYR A 78 4.03 -6.74 11.98
N THR A 79 3.60 -7.62 12.87
CA THR A 79 3.44 -9.05 12.58
C THR A 79 2.42 -9.28 11.48
N LEU A 80 1.26 -8.62 11.57
CA LEU A 80 0.24 -8.66 10.53
C LEU A 80 0.75 -8.05 9.21
N TYR A 81 1.36 -6.87 9.28
CA TYR A 81 1.81 -6.15 8.09
C TYR A 81 2.94 -6.90 7.38
N ALA A 82 3.85 -7.52 8.13
CA ALA A 82 4.91 -8.37 7.57
C ALA A 82 4.35 -9.61 6.87
N ASP A 83 3.36 -10.28 7.45
CA ASP A 83 2.71 -11.44 6.84
C ASP A 83 1.99 -11.06 5.54
N MET A 84 1.23 -9.98 5.56
CA MET A 84 0.53 -9.47 4.38
C MET A 84 1.50 -9.01 3.28
N SER A 85 2.59 -8.34 3.67
CA SER A 85 3.67 -7.94 2.76
C SER A 85 4.27 -9.16 2.06
N ARG A 86 4.60 -10.21 2.80
CA ARG A 86 5.14 -11.44 2.22
C ARG A 86 4.20 -12.04 1.17
N ARG A 87 2.90 -12.07 1.44
CA ARG A 87 1.88 -12.58 0.49
C ARG A 87 1.83 -11.75 -0.77
N VAL A 88 1.79 -10.43 -0.64
CA VAL A 88 1.77 -9.49 -1.78
C VAL A 88 3.07 -9.59 -2.58
N MET A 89 4.23 -9.58 -1.90
CA MET A 89 5.53 -9.64 -2.56
C MET A 89 5.77 -10.97 -3.28
N ASN A 90 5.24 -12.07 -2.77
CA ASN A 90 5.26 -13.36 -3.47
C ASN A 90 4.47 -13.28 -4.79
N ILE A 91 3.30 -12.67 -4.81
CA ILE A 91 2.51 -12.47 -6.03
C ILE A 91 3.29 -11.63 -7.04
N ILE A 92 3.90 -10.53 -6.60
CA ILE A 92 4.70 -9.67 -7.46
C ILE A 92 5.89 -10.43 -8.03
N SER A 93 6.60 -11.20 -7.20
CA SER A 93 7.76 -11.98 -7.61
C SER A 93 7.41 -13.09 -8.62
N TYR A 94 6.23 -13.68 -8.51
CA TYR A 94 5.74 -14.64 -9.52
C TYR A 94 5.37 -13.98 -10.85
N SER A 95 5.08 -12.68 -10.85
CA SER A 95 4.68 -11.95 -12.06
C SER A 95 5.84 -11.57 -12.96
N SER A 96 7.07 -11.55 -12.44
CA SER A 96 8.29 -11.25 -13.21
C SER A 96 9.51 -11.94 -12.62
N PRO A 97 10.43 -12.43 -13.48
CA PRO A 97 11.69 -13.06 -13.02
C PRO A 97 12.65 -12.07 -12.38
N HIS A 98 12.50 -10.78 -12.65
CA HIS A 98 13.38 -9.71 -12.15
C HIS A 98 12.57 -8.76 -11.25
N THR A 99 12.45 -9.15 -9.99
CA THR A 99 11.74 -8.38 -8.95
C THR A 99 12.71 -8.10 -7.80
N GLU A 100 12.75 -6.84 -7.36
CA GLU A 100 13.50 -6.42 -6.18
C GLU A 100 12.51 -5.82 -5.16
N ILE A 101 12.43 -6.44 -3.99
CA ILE A 101 11.63 -5.95 -2.87
C ILE A 101 12.40 -4.80 -2.22
N TYR A 102 11.83 -3.61 -2.26
CA TYR A 102 12.47 -2.39 -1.76
C TYR A 102 12.07 -2.07 -0.32
N SER A 103 10.81 -2.25 0.02
CA SER A 103 10.28 -2.03 1.36
C SER A 103 9.12 -3.00 1.67
N ILE A 104 8.44 -2.80 2.79
CA ILE A 104 7.30 -3.62 3.20
C ILE A 104 6.12 -3.52 2.21
N ASP A 105 6.01 -2.41 1.50
CA ASP A 105 4.90 -2.08 0.60
C ASP A 105 5.33 -1.66 -0.81
N GLU A 106 6.63 -1.75 -1.13
CA GLU A 106 7.19 -1.34 -2.41
C GLU A 106 8.10 -2.40 -3.03
N ALA A 107 8.00 -2.56 -4.34
CA ALA A 107 8.89 -3.42 -5.12
C ALA A 107 9.18 -2.83 -6.50
N PHE A 108 10.39 -3.08 -7.01
CA PHE A 108 10.76 -2.81 -8.39
C PHE A 108 10.61 -4.08 -9.22
N VAL A 109 10.07 -3.92 -10.42
CA VAL A 109 9.90 -5.00 -11.39
C VAL A 109 10.45 -4.58 -12.73
N GLU A 110 11.31 -5.39 -13.34
CA GLU A 110 11.75 -5.19 -14.71
C GLU A 110 10.67 -5.69 -15.69
N LEU A 111 10.14 -4.81 -16.50
CA LEU A 111 9.07 -5.11 -17.47
C LEU A 111 9.59 -5.46 -18.86
N SER A 112 10.80 -5.02 -19.22
CA SER A 112 11.36 -5.17 -20.57
C SER A 112 11.63 -6.64 -20.95
N SER A 113 11.71 -7.54 -19.97
CA SER A 113 11.86 -8.99 -20.22
C SER A 113 10.50 -9.71 -20.39
N LEU A 114 9.39 -9.01 -20.22
CA LEU A 114 8.05 -9.58 -20.32
C LEU A 114 7.49 -9.40 -21.73
N SER A 115 6.88 -10.47 -22.25
CA SER A 115 6.19 -10.47 -23.56
C SER A 115 4.73 -10.04 -23.45
N ILE A 116 4.45 -9.06 -22.60
CA ILE A 116 3.10 -8.58 -22.31
C ILE A 116 3.06 -7.06 -22.38
N ASP A 117 1.91 -6.50 -22.75
CA ASP A 117 1.69 -5.07 -22.63
C ASP A 117 1.72 -4.61 -21.18
N TYR A 118 2.35 -3.47 -20.91
CA TYR A 118 2.58 -3.00 -19.54
C TYR A 118 1.28 -2.58 -18.82
N GLU A 119 0.31 -2.07 -19.53
CA GLU A 119 -1.00 -1.74 -18.96
C GLU A 119 -1.76 -3.01 -18.60
N GLU A 120 -1.73 -4.01 -19.46
CA GLU A 120 -2.32 -5.32 -19.20
C GLU A 120 -1.66 -6.01 -18.00
N TYR A 121 -0.32 -5.97 -17.92
CA TYR A 121 0.42 -6.45 -16.76
C TYR A 121 -0.05 -5.78 -15.47
N ALA A 122 -0.16 -4.44 -15.48
CA ALA A 122 -0.62 -3.67 -14.34
C ALA A 122 -2.04 -4.05 -13.91
N HIS A 123 -2.95 -4.23 -14.88
CA HIS A 123 -4.33 -4.64 -14.60
C HIS A 123 -4.42 -6.03 -14.00
N GLN A 124 -3.69 -7.00 -14.56
CA GLN A 124 -3.65 -8.37 -14.06
C GLN A 124 -3.08 -8.43 -12.65
N LEU A 125 -2.00 -7.70 -12.38
CA LEU A 125 -1.37 -7.66 -11.07
C LEU A 125 -2.30 -7.04 -10.02
N ARG A 126 -2.95 -5.92 -10.32
CA ARG A 126 -3.95 -5.30 -9.44
C ARG A 126 -5.09 -6.26 -9.12
N LYS A 127 -5.62 -6.93 -10.14
CA LYS A 127 -6.71 -7.89 -9.98
C LYS A 127 -6.33 -9.06 -9.08
N THR A 128 -5.07 -9.49 -9.13
CA THR A 128 -4.56 -10.61 -8.32
C THR A 128 -4.30 -10.19 -6.87
N ILE A 129 -3.78 -8.98 -6.65
CA ILE A 129 -3.39 -8.50 -5.32
C ILE A 129 -4.59 -7.99 -4.52
N LEU A 130 -5.55 -7.34 -5.16
CA LEU A 130 -6.70 -6.74 -4.47
C LEU A 130 -7.46 -7.70 -3.54
N PRO A 131 -7.79 -8.95 -3.94
CA PRO A 131 -8.49 -9.88 -3.05
C PRO A 131 -7.67 -10.30 -1.83
N VAL A 132 -6.34 -10.25 -1.92
CA VAL A 132 -5.43 -10.71 -0.86
C VAL A 132 -5.23 -9.64 0.22
N SER A 133 -5.10 -8.39 -0.18
CA SER A 133 -4.70 -7.30 0.73
C SER A 133 -5.66 -6.11 0.75
N TYR A 134 -6.71 -6.11 -0.08
CA TYR A 134 -7.58 -4.94 -0.33
C TYR A 134 -6.80 -3.66 -0.68
N THR A 135 -5.56 -3.84 -1.16
CA THR A 135 -4.67 -2.74 -1.50
C THR A 135 -4.84 -2.35 -2.96
N HIS A 136 -5.05 -1.07 -3.20
CA HIS A 136 -4.95 -0.49 -4.54
C HIS A 136 -3.49 -0.19 -4.85
N LEU A 137 -2.98 -0.77 -5.93
CA LEU A 137 -1.61 -0.53 -6.38
C LEU A 137 -1.52 0.75 -7.21
N THR A 138 -0.50 1.53 -6.95
CA THR A 138 0.00 2.55 -7.87
C THR A 138 1.20 2.01 -8.62
N LEU A 139 1.18 2.10 -9.93
CA LEU A 139 2.24 1.63 -10.83
C LEU A 139 2.71 2.79 -11.70
N PRO A 140 3.51 3.73 -11.16
CA PRO A 140 4.19 4.68 -12.03
C PRO A 140 5.26 3.94 -12.82
N THR A 141 5.08 3.81 -14.13
CA THR A 141 6.14 3.34 -15.02
C THR A 141 7.11 4.49 -15.28
N LYS A 142 8.35 4.36 -14.81
CA LYS A 142 9.45 5.24 -15.21
C LYS A 142 10.34 4.49 -16.17
N ARG A 143 10.54 5.10 -17.35
CA ARG A 143 11.58 4.68 -18.27
C ARG A 143 12.89 5.21 -17.75
N ILE A 144 13.78 4.32 -17.29
CA ILE A 144 15.15 4.68 -16.93
C ILE A 144 16.02 4.38 -18.15
N VAL A 145 16.63 5.42 -18.66
CA VAL A 145 17.58 5.34 -19.77
C VAL A 145 18.95 4.91 -19.23
#